data_2df7e105a8fb3aefd9e0f4b2cc21eb23
#
_entry.id   2df7e105a8fb3aefd9e0f4b2cc21eb23
#
_cell.length_a   1.000
_cell.length_b   1.000
_cell.length_c   1.000
_cell.angle_alpha   90.00
_cell.angle_beta   90.00
_cell.angle_gamma   90.00
#
_symmetry.space_group_name_H-M   'P 1'
#
loop_
_entity.id
_entity.type
_entity.pdbx_description
1 polymer ?
#
loop_
_entity_poly.entity_id
_entity_poly.type
_entity_poly.pdbx_seq_one_letter_code
_entity_poly.pdbx_strand_id
1 'polypeptide(L)'
;MCKFTLLYLSGGEKWWAVESSGGKVEGYSLQAIQRKGHHSGGKQVRQMFMGEYNHTIDTKGRLIIPSKFRDQLGDEFIVTKGLDGCLFVFPKNEWLAFEEKLRTLPMTQKSARKFTRFFVSGAVECELDKQGRILLPQPLREFAELEKDVVLTGNLNRIEIWSKANWTENNAYDDMDDIAEQMTDLGLVI
;
A
#
# COMPACT_ATOMS: atom_id res chain seq x y z
N MET A 1 2.36 24.89 24.51
CA MET A 1 1.19 25.22 23.65
C MET A 1 1.64 26.32 22.70
N CYS A 2 1.83 26.00 21.43
CA CYS A 2 2.17 27.03 20.43
C CYS A 2 0.89 27.73 19.99
N LYS A 3 0.86 29.06 20.07
CA LYS A 3 -0.25 29.86 19.56
C LYS A 3 0.04 30.21 18.10
N PHE A 4 -0.93 29.90 17.24
CA PHE A 4 -0.92 30.30 15.85
C PHE A 4 -1.80 31.55 15.70
N THR A 5 -1.25 32.64 15.18
CA THR A 5 -1.99 33.88 14.95
C THR A 5 -1.95 34.20 13.45
N LEU A 6 -3.13 34.38 12.86
CA LEU A 6 -3.26 34.79 11.45
C LEU A 6 -3.12 36.34 11.38
N LEU A 7 -2.16 36.80 10.62
CA LEU A 7 -1.93 38.25 10.38
C LEU A 7 -2.33 38.61 8.95
N TYR A 8 -3.04 39.73 8.81
CA TYR A 8 -3.36 40.34 7.51
C TYR A 8 -2.49 41.59 7.33
N LEU A 9 -1.70 41.62 6.26
CA LEU A 9 -0.97 42.81 5.87
C LEU A 9 -1.74 43.59 4.77
N SER A 10 -1.50 44.90 4.71
CA SER A 10 -2.10 45.80 3.71
C SER A 10 -1.67 45.37 2.29
N GLY A 11 -2.46 44.53 1.66
CA GLY A 11 -2.19 43.95 0.33
C GLY A 11 -2.88 42.61 0.09
N GLY A 12 -3.63 42.09 1.09
CA GLY A 12 -4.44 40.87 0.93
C GLY A 12 -3.70 39.55 1.08
N GLU A 13 -2.42 39.55 1.38
CA GLU A 13 -1.64 38.31 1.62
C GLU A 13 -1.84 37.78 3.05
N LYS A 14 -2.07 36.48 3.17
CA LYS A 14 -2.24 35.79 4.45
C LYS A 14 -0.90 35.24 4.95
N TRP A 15 -0.53 35.61 6.18
CA TRP A 15 0.68 35.14 6.85
C TRP A 15 0.33 34.44 8.15
N TRP A 16 1.04 33.38 8.45
CA TRP A 16 0.93 32.67 9.74
C TRP A 16 2.15 32.97 10.59
N ALA A 17 1.94 33.45 11.79
CA ALA A 17 2.98 33.69 12.79
C ALA A 17 2.92 32.58 13.86
N VAL A 18 4.08 31.99 14.15
CA VAL A 18 4.25 31.00 15.22
C VAL A 18 5.07 31.68 16.33
N GLU A 19 4.48 31.81 17.51
CA GLU A 19 5.17 32.29 18.69
C GLU A 19 5.88 31.11 19.37
N SER A 20 7.21 31.09 19.34
CA SER A 20 8.01 30.16 20.13
C SER A 20 8.40 30.80 21.45
N SER A 21 8.66 29.99 22.47
CA SER A 21 8.96 30.35 23.85
C SER A 21 10.25 31.20 24.05
N GLY A 22 10.65 31.97 23.03
CA GLY A 22 11.81 32.87 23.08
C GLY A 22 11.59 34.21 22.40
N GLY A 23 10.33 34.60 22.10
CA GLY A 23 9.98 35.96 21.61
C GLY A 23 10.40 36.30 20.18
N LYS A 24 10.86 35.33 19.38
CA LYS A 24 11.11 35.52 17.96
C LYS A 24 9.91 35.10 17.13
N VAL A 25 9.31 36.07 16.42
CA VAL A 25 8.20 35.83 15.48
C VAL A 25 8.79 35.61 14.10
N GLU A 26 8.74 34.41 13.57
CA GLU A 26 9.09 34.14 12.18
C GLU A 26 7.80 34.02 11.35
N GLY A 27 7.64 34.97 10.41
CA GLY A 27 6.51 34.95 9.48
C GLY A 27 6.80 34.10 8.25
N TYR A 28 5.93 33.13 7.97
CA TYR A 28 6.01 32.29 6.77
C TYR A 28 4.87 32.69 5.80
N SER A 29 5.20 33.04 4.55
CA SER A 29 4.20 33.17 3.51
C SER A 29 3.68 31.83 3.05
N LEU A 30 2.41 31.77 2.63
CA LEU A 30 1.82 30.56 2.04
C LEU A 30 2.67 29.99 0.90
N GLN A 31 3.37 30.82 0.14
CA GLN A 31 4.29 30.42 -0.92
C GLN A 31 5.59 29.80 -0.39
N ALA A 32 6.05 30.16 0.81
CA ALA A 32 7.24 29.58 1.42
C ALA A 32 6.94 28.20 2.06
N ILE A 33 5.74 27.98 2.55
CA ILE A 33 5.26 26.68 3.05
C ILE A 33 5.11 25.72 1.88
N GLN A 34 4.59 26.17 0.74
CA GLN A 34 4.49 25.37 -0.48
C GLN A 34 5.86 25.02 -1.09
N ARG A 35 6.90 25.85 -0.89
CA ARG A 35 8.25 25.59 -1.40
C ARG A 35 9.08 24.64 -0.57
N LYS A 36 8.78 24.42 0.71
CA LYS A 36 9.47 23.41 1.56
C LYS A 36 8.87 22.02 1.46
N GLY A 37 7.69 21.88 0.86
CA GLY A 37 7.14 20.62 0.37
C GLY A 37 7.63 20.36 -1.05
N HIS A 38 8.94 20.27 -1.27
CA HIS A 38 9.48 19.95 -2.58
C HIS A 38 9.29 18.47 -2.86
N HIS A 39 8.07 18.11 -3.24
CA HIS A 39 7.86 17.01 -4.14
C HIS A 39 7.81 17.59 -5.53
N SER A 40 8.82 17.25 -6.32
CA SER A 40 8.86 17.44 -7.75
C SER A 40 7.47 17.20 -8.35
N GLY A 41 6.94 18.21 -9.07
CA GLY A 41 5.70 18.11 -9.85
C GLY A 41 5.87 17.20 -11.07
N GLY A 42 6.31 15.96 -10.85
CA GLY A 42 6.10 14.86 -11.78
C GLY A 42 4.62 14.48 -11.67
N LYS A 43 3.93 14.38 -12.81
CA LYS A 43 2.67 13.62 -12.90
C LYS A 43 2.84 12.39 -12.04
N GLN A 44 2.04 12.25 -10.99
CA GLN A 44 1.96 10.99 -10.25
C GLN A 44 1.39 9.98 -11.25
N VAL A 45 2.29 9.30 -11.94
CA VAL A 45 1.93 8.12 -12.73
C VAL A 45 1.37 7.16 -11.70
N ARG A 46 0.07 6.90 -11.72
CA ARG A 46 -0.52 5.89 -10.86
C ARG A 46 0.23 4.60 -11.17
N GLN A 47 1.03 4.15 -10.23
CA GLN A 47 1.66 2.86 -10.29
C GLN A 47 0.53 1.84 -10.29
N MET A 48 0.43 1.06 -11.36
CA MET A 48 -0.65 0.11 -11.54
C MET A 48 -0.04 -1.24 -11.87
N PHE A 49 -0.13 -2.16 -10.92
CA PHE A 49 0.30 -3.53 -11.13
C PHE A 49 -0.75 -4.28 -11.93
N MET A 50 -0.33 -4.91 -13.03
CA MET A 50 -1.19 -5.69 -13.91
C MET A 50 -0.45 -6.90 -14.46
N GLY A 51 -1.18 -7.98 -14.66
CA GLY A 51 -0.69 -9.22 -15.25
C GLY A 51 -0.44 -10.31 -14.23
N GLU A 52 -0.33 -11.53 -14.73
CA GLU A 52 -0.12 -12.77 -13.98
C GLU A 52 1.24 -13.37 -14.36
N TYR A 53 1.98 -13.87 -13.36
CA TYR A 53 3.31 -14.43 -13.52
C TYR A 53 3.46 -15.68 -12.67
N ASN A 54 3.79 -16.81 -13.31
CA ASN A 54 4.10 -18.05 -12.62
C ASN A 54 5.58 -18.06 -12.23
N HIS A 55 5.87 -18.28 -10.97
CA HIS A 55 7.22 -18.33 -10.40
C HIS A 55 7.38 -19.46 -9.40
N THR A 56 8.59 -19.59 -8.83
CA THR A 56 8.88 -20.59 -7.82
C THR A 56 9.58 -19.96 -6.62
N ILE A 57 9.28 -20.51 -5.42
CA ILE A 57 9.99 -20.21 -4.19
C ILE A 57 11.11 -21.25 -4.03
N ASP A 58 12.33 -20.80 -3.73
CA ASP A 58 13.45 -21.69 -3.47
C ASP A 58 13.39 -22.30 -2.05
N THR A 59 14.26 -23.26 -1.77
CA THR A 59 14.34 -23.97 -0.48
C THR A 59 14.66 -23.05 0.70
N LYS A 60 15.16 -21.85 0.44
CA LYS A 60 15.44 -20.83 1.46
C LYS A 60 14.28 -19.84 1.65
N GLY A 61 13.17 -20.02 0.94
CA GLY A 61 12.01 -19.13 1.01
C GLY A 61 12.13 -17.85 0.18
N ARG A 62 13.03 -17.83 -0.82
CA ARG A 62 13.25 -16.68 -1.68
C ARG A 62 12.41 -16.79 -2.95
N LEU A 63 11.79 -15.67 -3.33
CA LEU A 63 10.94 -15.53 -4.50
C LEU A 63 11.46 -14.41 -5.39
N ILE A 64 11.59 -14.65 -6.69
CA ILE A 64 11.92 -13.62 -7.68
C ILE A 64 10.68 -12.79 -7.96
N ILE A 65 10.80 -11.48 -7.84
CA ILE A 65 9.75 -10.55 -8.26
C ILE A 65 9.90 -10.27 -9.77
N PRO A 66 8.83 -10.36 -10.56
CA PRO A 66 8.86 -10.04 -11.99
C PRO A 66 9.45 -8.65 -12.25
N SER A 67 10.29 -8.49 -13.27
CA SER A 67 10.95 -7.22 -13.57
C SER A 67 9.97 -6.07 -13.74
N LYS A 68 8.82 -6.32 -14.40
CA LYS A 68 7.77 -5.32 -14.58
C LYS A 68 7.17 -4.80 -13.25
N PHE A 69 7.23 -5.59 -12.19
CA PHE A 69 6.75 -5.18 -10.87
C PHE A 69 7.83 -4.45 -10.06
N ARG A 70 9.11 -4.80 -10.25
CA ARG A 70 10.22 -4.25 -9.46
C ARG A 70 10.32 -2.73 -9.57
N ASP A 71 10.24 -2.19 -10.80
CA ASP A 71 10.35 -0.75 -11.04
C ASP A 71 9.25 0.06 -10.36
N GLN A 72 8.07 -0.55 -10.20
CA GLN A 72 6.91 0.07 -9.57
C GLN A 72 6.87 -0.17 -8.06
N LEU A 73 7.43 -1.28 -7.59
CA LEU A 73 7.45 -1.67 -6.18
C LEU A 73 8.39 -0.78 -5.36
N GLY A 74 9.51 -0.35 -5.98
CA GLY A 74 10.57 0.38 -5.31
C GLY A 74 11.49 -0.52 -4.50
N ASP A 75 12.44 0.10 -3.79
CA ASP A 75 13.45 -0.62 -3.01
C ASP A 75 12.88 -1.18 -1.71
N GLU A 76 11.95 -0.46 -1.06
CA GLU A 76 11.31 -0.82 0.20
C GLU A 76 9.80 -0.98 0.01
N PHE A 77 9.25 -2.09 0.47
CA PHE A 77 7.83 -2.43 0.34
C PHE A 77 7.39 -3.32 1.51
N ILE A 78 6.08 -3.45 1.67
CA ILE A 78 5.49 -4.22 2.76
C ILE A 78 4.83 -5.48 2.20
N VAL A 79 5.15 -6.62 2.81
CA VAL A 79 4.45 -7.88 2.59
C VAL A 79 3.59 -8.19 3.80
N THR A 80 2.32 -8.50 3.58
CA THR A 80 1.38 -8.83 4.65
C THR A 80 0.42 -9.93 4.21
N LYS A 81 -0.37 -10.43 5.16
CA LYS A 81 -1.48 -11.33 4.88
C LYS A 81 -2.49 -10.63 3.97
N GLY A 82 -2.96 -11.33 2.97
CA GLY A 82 -4.07 -10.92 2.12
C GLY A 82 -5.38 -11.62 2.51
N LEU A 83 -6.46 -11.21 1.89
CA LEU A 83 -7.71 -11.95 1.95
C LEU A 83 -7.60 -13.19 1.06
N ASP A 84 -8.54 -14.11 1.21
CA ASP A 84 -8.68 -15.31 0.37
C ASP A 84 -7.45 -16.25 0.37
N GLY A 85 -6.60 -16.16 1.43
CA GLY A 85 -5.45 -17.06 1.60
C GLY A 85 -4.22 -16.70 0.75
N CYS A 86 -4.07 -15.46 0.30
CA CYS A 86 -2.87 -14.99 -0.38
C CYS A 86 -2.04 -14.02 0.48
N LEU A 87 -0.91 -13.55 -0.05
CA LEU A 87 -0.17 -12.42 0.51
C LEU A 87 -0.37 -11.17 -0.34
N PHE A 88 -0.46 -10.02 0.31
CA PHE A 88 -0.43 -8.72 -0.34
C PHE A 88 0.97 -8.11 -0.23
N VAL A 89 1.43 -7.54 -1.34
CA VAL A 89 2.68 -6.77 -1.42
C VAL A 89 2.34 -5.36 -1.85
N PHE A 90 2.61 -4.41 -0.98
CA PHE A 90 2.33 -3.00 -1.21
C PHE A 90 3.62 -2.20 -1.36
N PRO A 91 3.76 -1.34 -2.36
CA PRO A 91 4.73 -0.24 -2.30
C PRO A 91 4.53 0.56 -1.02
N LYS A 92 5.59 1.16 -0.51
CA LYS A 92 5.55 1.86 0.80
C LYS A 92 4.50 2.97 0.86
N ASN A 93 4.31 3.72 -0.23
CA ASN A 93 3.29 4.77 -0.33
C ASN A 93 1.85 4.20 -0.28
N GLU A 94 1.61 3.07 -0.95
CA GLU A 94 0.29 2.41 -0.95
C GLU A 94 -0.02 1.78 0.42
N TRP A 95 1.00 1.22 1.08
CA TRP A 95 0.86 0.74 2.45
C TRP A 95 0.48 1.87 3.42
N LEU A 96 1.15 3.03 3.34
CA LEU A 96 0.82 4.17 4.19
C LEU A 96 -0.62 4.66 3.96
N ALA A 97 -1.07 4.71 2.69
CA ALA A 97 -2.44 5.06 2.37
C ALA A 97 -3.47 4.03 2.89
N PHE A 98 -3.11 2.75 2.90
CA PHE A 98 -3.92 1.69 3.48
C PHE A 98 -3.95 1.76 5.01
N GLU A 99 -2.80 1.99 5.64
CA GLU A 99 -2.68 2.18 7.09
C GLU A 99 -3.55 3.35 7.59
N GLU A 100 -3.55 4.47 6.90
CA GLU A 100 -4.42 5.60 7.22
C GLU A 100 -5.91 5.19 7.21
N LYS A 101 -6.34 4.40 6.24
CA LYS A 101 -7.71 3.85 6.22
C LYS A 101 -7.99 2.93 7.41
N LEU A 102 -7.03 2.09 7.80
CA LEU A 102 -7.18 1.24 8.99
C LEU A 102 -7.31 2.07 10.28
N ARG A 103 -6.62 3.21 10.37
CA ARG A 103 -6.70 4.14 11.51
C ARG A 103 -8.08 4.79 11.67
N THR A 104 -8.84 4.95 10.58
CA THR A 104 -10.21 5.51 10.64
C THR A 104 -11.26 4.52 11.15
N LEU A 105 -10.93 3.23 11.25
CA LEU A 105 -11.87 2.22 11.69
C LEU A 105 -12.26 2.41 13.17
N PRO A 106 -13.54 2.18 13.54
CA PRO A 106 -14.01 2.34 14.91
C PRO A 106 -13.44 1.25 15.82
N MET A 107 -12.39 1.57 16.55
CA MET A 107 -11.67 0.62 17.44
C MET A 107 -12.53 0.10 18.60
N THR A 108 -13.72 0.67 18.83
CA THR A 108 -14.74 0.14 19.78
C THR A 108 -15.35 -1.16 19.28
N GLN A 109 -15.39 -1.39 17.95
CA GLN A 109 -15.95 -2.60 17.36
C GLN A 109 -14.92 -3.75 17.35
N LYS A 110 -15.35 -4.95 17.74
CA LYS A 110 -14.50 -6.15 17.75
C LYS A 110 -14.01 -6.54 16.35
N SER A 111 -14.89 -6.42 15.35
CA SER A 111 -14.57 -6.68 13.93
C SER A 111 -13.48 -5.75 13.40
N ALA A 112 -13.57 -4.46 13.67
CA ALA A 112 -12.57 -3.47 13.27
C ALA A 112 -11.19 -3.79 13.89
N ARG A 113 -11.15 -4.11 15.20
CA ARG A 113 -9.89 -4.53 15.85
C ARG A 113 -9.32 -5.83 15.27
N LYS A 114 -10.16 -6.80 14.92
CA LYS A 114 -9.73 -8.07 14.31
C LYS A 114 -9.16 -7.82 12.91
N PHE A 115 -9.84 -6.99 12.12
CA PHE A 115 -9.44 -6.64 10.76
C PHE A 115 -8.10 -5.90 10.74
N THR A 116 -7.94 -4.85 11.54
CA THR A 116 -6.68 -4.12 11.66
C THR A 116 -5.54 -5.03 12.10
N ARG A 117 -5.77 -5.87 13.11
CA ARG A 117 -4.76 -6.80 13.61
C ARG A 117 -4.35 -7.82 12.55
N PHE A 118 -5.27 -8.31 11.74
CA PHE A 118 -5.01 -9.27 10.68
C PHE A 118 -3.93 -8.77 9.73
N PHE A 119 -4.05 -7.55 9.24
CA PHE A 119 -3.06 -6.97 8.33
C PHE A 119 -1.79 -6.53 9.06
N VAL A 120 -1.92 -5.73 10.11
CA VAL A 120 -0.76 -5.09 10.75
C VAL A 120 0.15 -6.10 11.46
N SER A 121 -0.40 -7.14 12.11
CA SER A 121 0.43 -8.16 12.78
C SER A 121 1.18 -9.07 11.81
N GLY A 122 0.74 -9.16 10.56
CA GLY A 122 1.41 -9.93 9.52
C GLY A 122 2.35 -9.09 8.65
N ALA A 123 2.35 -7.78 8.80
CA ALA A 123 3.13 -6.89 7.95
C ALA A 123 4.63 -6.98 8.26
N VAL A 124 5.42 -7.15 7.21
CA VAL A 124 6.88 -7.22 7.26
C VAL A 124 7.45 -6.31 6.17
N GLU A 125 8.36 -5.44 6.55
CA GLU A 125 9.13 -4.64 5.60
C GLU A 125 10.14 -5.54 4.89
N CYS A 126 10.16 -5.46 3.58
CA CYS A 126 10.99 -6.27 2.71
C CYS A 126 11.77 -5.40 1.73
N GLU A 127 12.91 -5.91 1.30
CA GLU A 127 13.78 -5.31 0.29
C GLU A 127 14.10 -6.34 -0.81
N LEU A 128 14.41 -5.84 -2.00
CA LEU A 128 14.91 -6.68 -3.09
C LEU A 128 16.41 -6.93 -2.92
N ASP A 129 16.83 -8.18 -3.07
CA ASP A 129 18.25 -8.48 -3.20
C ASP A 129 18.78 -8.09 -4.60
N LYS A 130 20.11 -8.19 -4.77
CA LYS A 130 20.78 -7.86 -6.04
C LYS A 130 20.29 -8.65 -7.26
N GLN A 131 19.56 -9.74 -7.03
CA GLN A 131 18.98 -10.60 -8.07
C GLN A 131 17.48 -10.36 -8.26
N GLY A 132 16.90 -9.36 -7.57
CA GLY A 132 15.47 -9.04 -7.63
C GLY A 132 14.59 -10.06 -6.90
N ARG A 133 15.11 -10.68 -5.83
CA ARG A 133 14.38 -11.63 -4.99
C ARG A 133 14.05 -11.03 -3.64
N ILE A 134 12.96 -11.49 -3.08
CA ILE A 134 12.58 -11.25 -1.69
C ILE A 134 12.71 -12.53 -0.88
N LEU A 135 12.97 -12.38 0.41
CA LEU A 135 12.87 -13.47 1.39
C LEU A 135 11.50 -13.40 2.05
N LEU A 136 10.66 -14.39 1.80
CA LEU A 136 9.34 -14.49 2.44
C LEU A 136 9.49 -15.19 3.81
N PRO A 137 9.10 -14.52 4.91
CA PRO A 137 9.10 -15.13 6.24
C PRO A 137 8.25 -16.38 6.30
N GLN A 138 8.71 -17.39 7.05
CA GLN A 138 8.02 -18.66 7.18
C GLN A 138 6.55 -18.51 7.61
N PRO A 139 6.18 -17.69 8.62
CA PRO A 139 4.78 -17.54 9.02
C PRO A 139 3.86 -17.00 7.90
N LEU A 140 4.38 -16.17 7.00
CA LEU A 140 3.62 -15.68 5.86
C LEU A 140 3.46 -16.77 4.79
N ARG A 141 4.52 -17.55 4.54
CA ARG A 141 4.43 -18.70 3.61
C ARG A 141 3.44 -19.75 4.08
N GLU A 142 3.46 -20.08 5.38
CA GLU A 142 2.51 -21.00 6.00
C GLU A 142 1.07 -20.48 5.92
N PHE A 143 0.87 -19.20 6.18
CA PHE A 143 -0.46 -18.57 6.10
C PHE A 143 -1.08 -18.67 4.70
N ALA A 144 -0.29 -18.45 3.66
CA ALA A 144 -0.77 -18.48 2.27
C ALA A 144 -0.50 -19.82 1.57
N GLU A 145 -0.14 -20.85 2.34
CA GLU A 145 0.14 -22.21 1.84
C GLU A 145 1.12 -22.23 0.67
N LEU A 146 2.11 -21.33 0.72
CA LEU A 146 3.09 -21.19 -0.35
C LEU A 146 4.12 -22.31 -0.28
N GLU A 147 4.00 -23.23 -1.19
CA GLU A 147 4.98 -24.30 -1.41
C GLU A 147 6.04 -23.85 -2.43
N LYS A 148 6.25 -24.64 -3.48
CA LYS A 148 7.23 -24.37 -4.53
C LYS A 148 6.66 -23.45 -5.61
N ASP A 149 5.50 -23.81 -6.15
CA ASP A 149 4.91 -23.13 -7.29
C ASP A 149 3.93 -22.05 -6.83
N VAL A 150 4.15 -20.82 -7.29
CA VAL A 150 3.38 -19.64 -6.88
C VAL A 150 2.97 -18.80 -8.08
N VAL A 151 1.91 -18.04 -7.90
CA VAL A 151 1.42 -17.06 -8.87
C VAL A 151 1.53 -15.66 -8.26
N LEU A 152 2.17 -14.75 -8.99
CA LEU A 152 2.15 -13.32 -8.66
C LEU A 152 1.19 -12.62 -9.62
N THR A 153 0.22 -11.93 -9.08
CA THR A 153 -0.71 -11.15 -9.88
C THR A 153 -0.70 -9.68 -9.47
N GLY A 154 -0.77 -8.81 -10.45
CA GLY A 154 -0.93 -7.37 -10.22
C GLY A 154 -2.41 -7.04 -10.03
N ASN A 155 -2.73 -6.39 -8.90
CA ASN A 155 -4.08 -5.96 -8.57
C ASN A 155 -4.07 -4.45 -8.25
N LEU A 156 -4.01 -3.63 -9.32
CA LEU A 156 -4.02 -2.17 -9.26
C LEU A 156 -2.90 -1.58 -8.41
N ASN A 157 -3.12 -1.38 -7.13
CA ASN A 157 -2.18 -0.73 -6.21
C ASN A 157 -1.31 -1.71 -5.39
N ARG A 158 -1.41 -3.00 -5.64
CA ARG A 158 -0.65 -4.04 -4.95
C ARG A 158 -0.35 -5.23 -5.84
N ILE A 159 0.55 -6.06 -5.39
CA ILE A 159 0.78 -7.40 -5.93
C ILE A 159 0.17 -8.41 -4.97
N GLU A 160 -0.37 -9.48 -5.48
CA GLU A 160 -0.82 -10.64 -4.70
C GLU A 160 0.08 -11.83 -5.00
N ILE A 161 0.46 -12.57 -3.96
CA ILE A 161 1.23 -13.81 -4.07
C ILE A 161 0.34 -14.95 -3.58
N TRP A 162 0.10 -15.89 -4.47
CA TRP A 162 -0.77 -17.04 -4.27
C TRP A 162 0.02 -18.35 -4.34
N SER A 163 -0.38 -19.37 -3.58
CA SER A 163 -0.02 -20.73 -3.95
C SER A 163 -0.71 -21.09 -5.27
N LYS A 164 -0.06 -21.93 -6.09
CA LYS A 164 -0.65 -22.34 -7.38
C LYS A 164 -2.00 -23.05 -7.21
N ALA A 165 -2.16 -23.80 -6.12
CA ALA A 165 -3.41 -24.49 -5.80
C ALA A 165 -4.54 -23.51 -5.50
N ASN A 166 -4.31 -22.58 -4.53
CA ASN A 166 -5.31 -21.60 -4.14
C ASN A 166 -5.66 -20.65 -5.28
N TRP A 167 -4.66 -20.30 -6.13
CA TRP A 167 -4.92 -19.50 -7.33
C TRP A 167 -5.91 -20.17 -8.26
N THR A 168 -5.71 -21.47 -8.54
CA THR A 168 -6.58 -22.23 -9.45
C THR A 168 -7.99 -22.36 -8.90
N GLU A 169 -8.14 -22.56 -7.58
CA GLU A 169 -9.44 -22.70 -6.93
C GLU A 169 -10.20 -21.37 -6.86
N ASN A 170 -9.52 -20.27 -6.51
CA ASN A 170 -10.16 -18.96 -6.30
C ASN A 170 -10.34 -18.17 -7.60
N ASN A 171 -9.75 -18.60 -8.71
CA ASN A 171 -9.83 -17.91 -10.01
C ASN A 171 -10.40 -18.82 -11.11
N ALA A 172 -11.34 -19.69 -10.75
CA ALA A 172 -12.27 -20.27 -11.70
C ALA A 172 -13.25 -19.17 -12.12
N TYR A 173 -13.35 -18.91 -13.42
CA TYR A 173 -14.14 -17.79 -13.95
C TYR A 173 -15.53 -18.23 -14.44
N ASP A 174 -16.01 -19.38 -13.99
CA ASP A 174 -17.27 -19.98 -14.45
C ASP A 174 -18.51 -19.17 -14.04
N ASP A 175 -18.39 -18.34 -12.99
CA ASP A 175 -19.44 -17.48 -12.44
C ASP A 175 -19.22 -15.96 -12.72
N MET A 176 -18.31 -15.63 -13.62
CA MET A 176 -17.92 -14.23 -13.84
C MET A 176 -19.06 -13.36 -14.39
N ASP A 177 -19.96 -13.95 -15.18
CA ASP A 177 -21.12 -13.22 -15.69
C ASP A 177 -22.09 -12.85 -14.56
N ASP A 178 -22.35 -13.76 -13.62
CA ASP A 178 -23.20 -13.50 -12.45
C ASP A 178 -22.55 -12.45 -11.52
N ILE A 179 -21.22 -12.49 -11.38
CA ILE A 179 -20.47 -11.49 -10.62
C ILE A 179 -20.55 -10.11 -11.31
N ALA A 180 -20.46 -10.06 -12.63
CA ALA A 180 -20.56 -8.82 -13.39
C ALA A 180 -21.94 -8.15 -13.21
N GLU A 181 -23.03 -8.93 -13.17
CA GLU A 181 -24.37 -8.43 -12.86
C GLU A 181 -24.43 -7.79 -11.46
N GLN A 182 -23.85 -8.45 -10.45
CA GLN A 182 -23.77 -7.91 -9.08
C GLN A 182 -22.96 -6.61 -9.01
N MET A 183 -21.88 -6.48 -9.80
CA MET A 183 -21.09 -5.26 -9.87
C MET A 183 -21.86 -4.11 -10.51
N THR A 184 -22.77 -4.40 -11.43
CA THR A 184 -23.66 -3.39 -12.02
C THR A 184 -24.57 -2.75 -10.97
N ASP A 185 -25.05 -3.51 -10.00
CA ASP A 185 -25.83 -3.02 -8.85
C ASP A 185 -25.00 -2.08 -7.94
N LEU A 186 -23.69 -2.24 -7.94
CA LEU A 186 -22.74 -1.35 -7.23
C LEU A 186 -22.32 -0.13 -8.08
N GLY A 187 -22.86 0.02 -9.30
CA GLY A 187 -22.63 1.15 -10.18
C GLY A 187 -21.45 0.99 -11.14
N LEU A 188 -20.89 -0.21 -11.27
CA LEU A 188 -19.88 -0.52 -12.28
C LEU A 188 -20.58 -1.01 -13.56
N VAL A 189 -20.60 -0.16 -14.60
CA VAL A 189 -21.09 -0.54 -15.93
C VAL A 189 -19.90 -0.87 -16.81
N ILE A 190 -19.87 -2.09 -17.36
CA ILE A 190 -18.82 -2.57 -18.26
C ILE A 190 -19.37 -2.59 -19.69
#